data_05f3c749e1642c0f86b362afd8b5c890
#
_entry.id   05f3c749e1642c0f86b362afd8b5c890
#
_cell.length_a   1.000
_cell.length_b   1.000
_cell.length_c   1.000
_cell.angle_alpha   90.00
_cell.angle_beta   90.00
_cell.angle_gamma   90.00
#
_symmetry.space_group_name_H-M   'P 1'
#
loop_
_entity.id
_entity.type
_entity.pdbx_description
1 polymer ?
#
loop_
_entity_poly.entity_id
_entity_poly.type
_entity_poly.pdbx_seq_one_letter_code
_entity_poly.pdbx_strand_id
1 'polypeptide(L)'
;EWNQAGWTNDSCVAFPALTCLAATWNPEMSMLYGKSIGEEARYRNKTVLLGPGVNIYRTPLNGRNFEYMGEDPYLASRMVVPYVQGVQQNGVAACVKHYALNNQEINRHTTNVIVDDRALYEIYLPAFKAVQEGKAWSIMGAYNLYKGQHACHNQYLLNDILRGEWGFDGVVVSDWGGTHDTDQAITNGLDMEFGSWTDGLANGSSDAYDNYYLAMPYLERIKSGKVGTKELDEKVRRILRLAFRTTMDVNRPFGSILSPEHYEAAR
;
A
#
# COMPACT_ATOMS: atom_id res chain seq x y z
N GLU A 1 -6.39 12.64 -4.87
CA GLU A 1 -5.17 13.31 -4.37
C GLU A 1 -5.51 14.67 -3.80
N TRP A 2 -4.86 15.03 -2.71
CA TRP A 2 -5.05 16.33 -2.07
C TRP A 2 -4.45 17.42 -2.95
N ASN A 3 -5.28 18.33 -3.42
CA ASN A 3 -4.83 19.50 -4.16
C ASN A 3 -4.27 20.52 -3.14
N GLN A 4 -2.95 20.45 -2.89
CA GLN A 4 -2.26 21.43 -2.06
C GLN A 4 -1.72 22.58 -2.92
N ALA A 5 -1.62 23.77 -2.34
CA ALA A 5 -1.03 24.92 -3.01
C ALA A 5 0.37 24.57 -3.57
N GLY A 6 0.56 24.78 -4.87
CA GLY A 6 1.81 24.46 -5.56
C GLY A 6 1.78 23.16 -6.39
N TRP A 7 0.72 22.36 -6.32
CA TRP A 7 0.53 21.25 -7.23
C TRP A 7 -0.18 21.76 -8.50
N THR A 8 0.43 21.50 -9.64
CA THR A 8 -0.24 21.76 -10.92
C THR A 8 -1.29 20.69 -11.14
N ASN A 9 -2.51 21.09 -11.46
CA ASN A 9 -3.54 20.18 -11.93
C ASN A 9 -3.07 19.59 -13.26
N ASP A 10 -2.71 18.33 -13.23
CA ASP A 10 -2.31 17.57 -14.40
C ASP A 10 -3.51 16.75 -14.88
N SER A 11 -3.78 16.82 -16.17
CA SER A 11 -4.88 16.07 -16.75
C SER A 11 -4.57 14.58 -16.76
N CYS A 12 -5.51 13.75 -16.35
CA CYS A 12 -5.46 12.29 -16.43
C CYS A 12 -6.82 11.74 -16.84
N VAL A 13 -6.83 10.52 -17.34
CA VAL A 13 -8.10 9.83 -17.60
C VAL A 13 -8.77 9.49 -16.26
N ALA A 14 -10.06 9.80 -16.16
CA ALA A 14 -10.87 9.39 -15.02
C ALA A 14 -11.30 7.94 -15.20
N PHE A 15 -10.53 7.04 -14.61
CA PHE A 15 -10.88 5.62 -14.59
C PHE A 15 -12.05 5.36 -13.63
N PRO A 16 -12.90 4.35 -13.90
CA PRO A 16 -14.01 4.01 -13.01
C PRO A 16 -13.51 3.54 -11.63
N ALA A 17 -14.38 3.63 -10.64
CA ALA A 17 -14.11 3.10 -9.31
C ALA A 17 -13.82 1.59 -9.36
N LEU A 18 -13.00 1.08 -8.42
CA LEU A 18 -12.62 -0.35 -8.42
C LEU A 18 -13.83 -1.28 -8.22
N THR A 19 -14.89 -0.81 -7.58
CA THR A 19 -16.19 -1.52 -7.53
C THR A 19 -16.73 -1.80 -8.93
N CYS A 20 -16.66 -0.80 -9.82
CA CYS A 20 -17.10 -0.93 -11.21
C CYS A 20 -16.20 -1.91 -11.98
N LEU A 21 -14.89 -1.80 -11.82
CA LEU A 21 -13.94 -2.73 -12.41
C LEU A 21 -14.22 -4.17 -11.95
N ALA A 22 -14.40 -4.40 -10.66
CA ALA A 22 -14.70 -5.73 -10.12
C ALA A 22 -16.03 -6.29 -10.64
N ALA A 23 -17.04 -5.43 -10.85
CA ALA A 23 -18.34 -5.83 -11.40
C ALA A 23 -18.27 -6.34 -12.85
N THR A 24 -17.17 -6.14 -13.56
CA THR A 24 -16.95 -6.75 -14.88
C THR A 24 -16.70 -8.25 -14.81
N TRP A 25 -16.23 -8.77 -13.68
CA TRP A 25 -15.80 -10.18 -13.50
C TRP A 25 -14.72 -10.61 -14.50
N ASN A 26 -14.04 -9.65 -15.11
CA ASN A 26 -13.10 -9.89 -16.20
C ASN A 26 -11.65 -9.53 -15.80
N PRO A 27 -10.79 -10.52 -15.52
CA PRO A 27 -9.38 -10.29 -15.20
C PRO A 27 -8.57 -9.59 -16.31
N GLU A 28 -8.96 -9.72 -17.57
CA GLU A 28 -8.31 -9.03 -18.69
C GLU A 28 -8.57 -7.52 -18.63
N MET A 29 -9.79 -7.13 -18.26
CA MET A 29 -10.13 -5.73 -18.03
C MET A 29 -9.34 -5.17 -16.84
N SER A 30 -9.14 -5.97 -15.80
CA SER A 30 -8.32 -5.57 -14.66
C SER A 30 -6.84 -5.37 -15.06
N MET A 31 -6.31 -6.22 -15.92
CA MET A 31 -4.97 -6.05 -16.50
C MET A 31 -4.88 -4.78 -17.34
N LEU A 32 -5.85 -4.54 -18.21
CA LEU A 32 -5.90 -3.35 -19.06
C LEU A 32 -6.00 -2.07 -18.24
N TYR A 33 -6.86 -2.06 -17.21
CA TYR A 33 -6.99 -0.96 -16.27
C TYR A 33 -5.65 -0.68 -15.56
N GLY A 34 -5.04 -1.71 -15.00
CA GLY A 34 -3.74 -1.59 -14.31
C GLY A 34 -2.63 -1.09 -15.25
N LYS A 35 -2.59 -1.59 -16.47
CA LYS A 35 -1.66 -1.13 -17.51
C LYS A 35 -1.83 0.36 -17.78
N SER A 36 -3.05 0.80 -18.08
CA SER A 36 -3.34 2.17 -18.47
C SER A 36 -3.05 3.17 -17.36
N ILE A 37 -3.46 2.89 -16.12
CA ILE A 37 -3.12 3.76 -14.99
C ILE A 37 -1.63 3.74 -14.65
N GLY A 38 -0.96 2.60 -14.87
CA GLY A 38 0.49 2.46 -14.72
C GLY A 38 1.26 3.28 -15.75
N GLU A 39 0.80 3.33 -17.01
CA GLU A 39 1.36 4.17 -18.06
C GLU A 39 1.25 5.66 -17.71
N GLU A 40 0.11 6.10 -17.23
CA GLU A 40 -0.08 7.49 -16.79
C GLU A 40 0.78 7.85 -15.58
N ALA A 41 0.88 6.94 -14.60
CA ALA A 41 1.76 7.13 -13.45
C ALA A 41 3.24 7.21 -13.88
N ARG A 42 3.64 6.34 -14.80
CA ARG A 42 5.01 6.30 -15.32
C ARG A 42 5.36 7.58 -16.09
N TYR A 43 4.48 8.07 -16.95
CA TYR A 43 4.65 9.33 -17.68
C TYR A 43 4.92 10.50 -16.72
N ARG A 44 4.23 10.52 -15.58
CA ARG A 44 4.41 11.52 -14.52
C ARG A 44 5.61 11.27 -13.61
N ASN A 45 6.47 10.34 -14.00
CA ASN A 45 7.65 9.94 -13.24
C ASN A 45 7.31 9.48 -11.79
N LYS A 46 6.12 8.89 -11.60
CA LYS A 46 5.77 8.26 -10.32
C LYS A 46 6.34 6.84 -10.29
N THR A 47 6.90 6.48 -9.15
CA THR A 47 7.56 5.17 -8.97
C THR A 47 6.71 4.18 -8.21
N VAL A 48 5.75 4.68 -7.44
CA VAL A 48 4.79 3.87 -6.66
C VAL A 48 3.40 4.43 -6.87
N LEU A 49 2.48 3.59 -7.30
CA LEU A 49 1.05 3.86 -7.34
C LEU A 49 0.40 3.33 -6.05
N LEU A 50 -0.27 4.19 -5.28
CA LEU A 50 -0.89 3.83 -4.00
C LEU A 50 -2.25 3.14 -4.22
N GLY A 51 -2.19 1.96 -4.75
CA GLY A 51 -3.34 1.12 -5.10
C GLY A 51 -2.91 -0.22 -5.73
N PRO A 52 -3.88 -1.13 -5.90
CA PRO A 52 -5.31 -1.00 -5.63
C PRO A 52 -5.67 -1.17 -4.15
N GLY A 53 -6.86 -0.70 -3.77
CA GLY A 53 -7.50 -1.06 -2.52
C GLY A 53 -8.21 -2.41 -2.64
N VAL A 54 -8.07 -3.28 -1.62
CA VAL A 54 -8.66 -4.63 -1.66
C VAL A 54 -9.35 -5.06 -0.37
N ASN A 55 -9.63 -4.11 0.53
CA ASN A 55 -10.38 -4.44 1.75
C ASN A 55 -11.80 -4.92 1.40
N ILE A 56 -12.27 -5.92 2.10
CA ILE A 56 -13.60 -6.52 1.88
C ILE A 56 -14.69 -5.62 2.47
N TYR A 57 -15.79 -5.42 1.76
CA TYR A 57 -16.95 -4.69 2.27
C TYR A 57 -17.60 -5.43 3.42
N ARG A 58 -17.72 -4.76 4.57
CA ARG A 58 -18.45 -5.26 5.75
C ARG A 58 -19.81 -4.60 5.86
N THR A 59 -19.91 -3.37 5.43
CA THR A 59 -21.12 -2.57 5.50
C THR A 59 -21.15 -1.61 4.31
N PRO A 60 -22.32 -1.35 3.74
CA PRO A 60 -22.44 -0.35 2.67
C PRO A 60 -22.14 1.07 3.14
N LEU A 61 -22.15 1.32 4.46
CA LEU A 61 -21.91 2.64 5.04
C LEU A 61 -20.43 3.00 5.19
N ASN A 62 -19.51 2.11 4.88
CA ASN A 62 -18.08 2.44 4.90
C ASN A 62 -17.75 3.45 3.80
N GLY A 63 -17.22 4.61 4.19
CA GLY A 63 -16.97 5.75 3.29
C GLY A 63 -15.95 5.51 2.18
N ARG A 64 -15.17 4.41 2.24
CA ARG A 64 -14.14 4.08 1.24
C ARG A 64 -14.46 2.83 0.40
N ASN A 65 -15.68 2.33 0.43
CA ASN A 65 -16.05 1.17 -0.38
C ASN A 65 -15.80 1.36 -1.89
N PHE A 66 -15.94 2.59 -2.41
CA PHE A 66 -15.73 2.88 -3.82
C PHE A 66 -14.32 2.54 -4.32
N GLU A 67 -13.30 2.56 -3.46
CA GLU A 67 -11.92 2.26 -3.84
C GLU A 67 -11.51 0.79 -3.63
N TYR A 68 -12.47 -0.07 -3.28
CA TYR A 68 -12.25 -1.50 -3.06
C TYR A 68 -13.00 -2.36 -4.10
N MET A 69 -12.69 -3.65 -4.15
CA MET A 69 -13.17 -4.58 -5.19
C MET A 69 -14.42 -5.38 -4.80
N GLY A 70 -15.10 -5.02 -3.70
CA GLY A 70 -16.36 -5.65 -3.30
C GLY A 70 -16.30 -6.46 -2.01
N GLU A 71 -17.31 -7.30 -1.84
CA GLU A 71 -17.52 -8.12 -0.63
C GLU A 71 -17.04 -9.57 -0.79
N ASP A 72 -16.76 -10.01 -2.03
CA ASP A 72 -16.33 -11.37 -2.32
C ASP A 72 -14.80 -11.48 -2.35
N PRO A 73 -14.18 -12.20 -1.38
CA PRO A 73 -12.74 -12.37 -1.31
C PRO A 73 -12.15 -13.13 -2.51
N TYR A 74 -12.91 -14.03 -3.12
CA TYR A 74 -12.47 -14.75 -4.31
C TYR A 74 -12.39 -13.82 -5.53
N LEU A 75 -13.45 -13.05 -5.79
CA LEU A 75 -13.47 -12.07 -6.87
C LEU A 75 -12.34 -11.06 -6.71
N ALA A 76 -12.21 -10.47 -5.51
CA ALA A 76 -11.14 -9.52 -5.22
C ALA A 76 -9.75 -10.13 -5.50
N SER A 77 -9.52 -11.39 -5.11
CA SER A 77 -8.28 -12.12 -5.36
C SER A 77 -8.00 -12.34 -6.85
N ARG A 78 -9.04 -12.61 -7.64
CA ARG A 78 -8.91 -12.83 -9.09
C ARG A 78 -8.67 -11.52 -9.87
N MET A 79 -9.20 -10.41 -9.38
CA MET A 79 -9.10 -9.11 -10.04
C MET A 79 -7.80 -8.37 -9.67
N VAL A 80 -7.33 -8.49 -8.43
CA VAL A 80 -6.17 -7.72 -7.95
C VAL A 80 -4.86 -8.13 -8.62
N VAL A 81 -4.65 -9.41 -8.90
CA VAL A 81 -3.39 -9.91 -9.48
C VAL A 81 -3.10 -9.31 -10.85
N PRO A 82 -4.02 -9.39 -11.84
CA PRO A 82 -3.79 -8.77 -13.15
C PRO A 82 -3.68 -7.24 -13.06
N TYR A 83 -4.42 -6.57 -12.15
CA TYR A 83 -4.24 -5.14 -11.91
C TYR A 83 -2.79 -4.81 -11.54
N VAL A 84 -2.26 -5.50 -10.52
CA VAL A 84 -0.88 -5.31 -10.05
C VAL A 84 0.13 -5.56 -11.16
N GLN A 85 -0.03 -6.64 -11.92
CA GLN A 85 0.83 -6.97 -13.05
C GLN A 85 0.77 -5.90 -14.14
N GLY A 86 -0.42 -5.38 -14.45
CA GLY A 86 -0.64 -4.30 -15.40
C GLY A 86 0.10 -3.02 -14.99
N VAL A 87 0.03 -2.61 -13.72
CA VAL A 87 0.78 -1.46 -13.21
C VAL A 87 2.28 -1.70 -13.31
N GLN A 88 2.76 -2.85 -12.84
CA GLN A 88 4.19 -3.13 -12.67
C GLN A 88 4.94 -3.33 -13.99
N GLN A 89 4.30 -3.73 -15.07
CA GLN A 89 4.93 -3.80 -16.39
C GLN A 89 5.43 -2.44 -16.91
N ASN A 90 4.97 -1.35 -16.31
CA ASN A 90 5.39 0.02 -16.62
C ASN A 90 6.59 0.49 -15.78
N GLY A 91 7.19 -0.38 -14.96
CA GLY A 91 8.23 0.02 -14.01
C GLY A 91 7.70 0.92 -12.90
N VAL A 92 6.44 0.78 -12.55
CA VAL A 92 5.75 1.44 -11.43
C VAL A 92 5.32 0.37 -10.43
N ALA A 93 5.66 0.52 -9.17
CA ALA A 93 5.21 -0.41 -8.16
C ALA A 93 3.73 -0.19 -7.84
N ALA A 94 2.94 -1.26 -7.86
CA ALA A 94 1.64 -1.25 -7.21
C ALA A 94 1.83 -1.37 -5.70
N CYS A 95 1.12 -0.53 -4.93
CA CYS A 95 1.10 -0.57 -3.47
C CYS A 95 -0.29 -0.98 -2.99
N VAL A 96 -0.49 -2.27 -2.80
CA VAL A 96 -1.80 -2.81 -2.46
C VAL A 96 -2.18 -2.45 -1.03
N LYS A 97 -3.44 -2.06 -0.80
CA LYS A 97 -3.85 -1.46 0.46
C LYS A 97 -5.29 -1.83 0.86
N HIS A 98 -5.64 -1.69 2.12
CA HIS A 98 -4.83 -1.40 3.31
C HIS A 98 -4.68 -2.67 4.13
N TYR A 99 -3.47 -3.14 4.35
CA TYR A 99 -3.17 -4.40 5.01
C TYR A 99 -3.09 -4.21 6.52
N ALA A 100 -3.99 -4.73 7.33
CA ALA A 100 -5.23 -5.39 6.97
C ALA A 100 -6.35 -4.94 7.92
N LEU A 101 -7.59 -5.29 7.57
CA LEU A 101 -8.76 -5.12 8.45
C LEU A 101 -9.27 -3.68 8.58
N ASN A 102 -8.91 -2.76 7.71
CA ASN A 102 -9.52 -1.42 7.67
C ASN A 102 -10.86 -1.46 6.94
N ASN A 103 -11.90 -1.90 7.64
CA ASN A 103 -13.24 -2.12 7.09
C ASN A 103 -14.27 -1.08 7.59
N GLN A 104 -13.81 -0.05 8.29
CA GLN A 104 -14.58 1.12 8.70
C GLN A 104 -13.70 2.36 8.78
N GLU A 105 -14.28 3.53 8.51
CA GLU A 105 -13.56 4.80 8.59
C GLU A 105 -13.76 5.53 9.92
N ILE A 106 -14.89 5.30 10.59
CA ILE A 106 -15.17 5.93 11.89
C ILE A 106 -14.21 5.36 12.94
N ASN A 107 -13.47 6.24 13.62
CA ASN A 107 -12.47 5.89 14.65
C ASN A 107 -11.39 4.91 14.17
N ARG A 108 -11.07 4.88 12.87
CA ARG A 108 -10.14 3.92 12.27
C ARG A 108 -8.75 3.90 12.94
N HIS A 109 -8.28 5.02 13.49
CA HIS A 109 -6.98 5.12 14.18
C HIS A 109 -6.96 4.49 15.58
N THR A 110 -8.11 4.21 16.16
CA THR A 110 -8.23 3.70 17.54
C THR A 110 -9.03 2.40 17.63
N THR A 111 -9.65 1.97 16.54
CA THR A 111 -10.42 0.73 16.50
C THR A 111 -9.49 -0.48 16.58
N ASN A 112 -9.61 -1.27 17.64
CA ASN A 112 -8.95 -2.56 17.76
C ASN A 112 -9.90 -3.66 17.24
N VAL A 113 -9.58 -4.19 16.06
CA VAL A 113 -10.44 -5.14 15.35
C VAL A 113 -10.44 -6.49 16.07
N ILE A 114 -11.62 -7.04 16.26
CA ILE A 114 -11.84 -8.39 16.79
C ILE A 114 -12.33 -9.26 15.64
N VAL A 115 -11.56 -10.26 15.29
CA VAL A 115 -11.86 -11.23 14.23
C VAL A 115 -11.24 -12.58 14.62
N ASP A 116 -11.94 -13.68 14.38
CA ASP A 116 -11.38 -15.01 14.55
C ASP A 116 -10.47 -15.38 13.36
N ASP A 117 -9.62 -16.37 13.57
CA ASP A 117 -8.63 -16.78 12.55
C ASP A 117 -9.31 -17.30 11.28
N ARG A 118 -10.44 -17.97 11.37
CA ARG A 118 -11.18 -18.44 10.21
C ARG A 118 -11.63 -17.29 9.33
N ALA A 119 -12.31 -16.29 9.91
CA ALA A 119 -12.76 -15.11 9.18
C ALA A 119 -11.55 -14.29 8.64
N LEU A 120 -10.49 -14.18 9.43
CA LEU A 120 -9.27 -13.52 8.98
C LEU A 120 -8.71 -14.16 7.71
N TYR A 121 -8.49 -15.47 7.71
CA TYR A 121 -7.84 -16.18 6.60
C TYR A 121 -8.78 -16.50 5.43
N GLU A 122 -10.08 -16.65 5.66
CA GLU A 122 -11.02 -16.99 4.59
C GLU A 122 -11.65 -15.74 3.91
N ILE A 123 -11.71 -14.59 4.60
CA ILE A 123 -12.40 -13.40 4.10
C ILE A 123 -11.45 -12.21 3.90
N TYR A 124 -10.68 -11.84 4.94
CA TYR A 124 -9.96 -10.57 4.93
C TYR A 124 -8.58 -10.63 4.30
N LEU A 125 -7.91 -11.76 4.34
CA LEU A 125 -6.56 -11.92 3.83
C LEU A 125 -6.42 -12.46 2.39
N PRO A 126 -7.39 -13.16 1.78
CA PRO A 126 -7.19 -13.83 0.49
C PRO A 126 -6.72 -12.90 -0.63
N ALA A 127 -7.29 -11.69 -0.76
CA ALA A 127 -6.88 -10.74 -1.78
C ALA A 127 -5.42 -10.27 -1.60
N PHE A 128 -4.97 -10.10 -0.37
CA PHE A 128 -3.58 -9.76 -0.07
C PHE A 128 -2.62 -10.94 -0.32
N LYS A 129 -3.05 -12.16 -0.01
CA LYS A 129 -2.28 -13.37 -0.34
C LYS A 129 -2.13 -13.55 -1.85
N ALA A 130 -3.18 -13.33 -2.61
CA ALA A 130 -3.15 -13.36 -4.07
C ALA A 130 -2.15 -12.35 -4.64
N VAL A 131 -2.04 -11.17 -4.02
CA VAL A 131 -1.07 -10.13 -4.40
C VAL A 131 0.37 -10.59 -4.19
N GLN A 132 0.66 -11.31 -3.11
CA GLN A 132 1.96 -11.91 -2.89
C GLN A 132 2.27 -12.94 -4.00
N GLU A 133 1.31 -13.81 -4.32
CA GLU A 133 1.42 -14.77 -5.43
C GLU A 133 1.61 -14.06 -6.77
N GLY A 134 0.96 -12.91 -6.98
CA GLY A 134 1.13 -12.01 -8.12
C GLY A 134 2.43 -11.21 -8.12
N LYS A 135 3.29 -11.39 -7.12
CA LYS A 135 4.60 -10.72 -6.96
C LYS A 135 4.51 -9.20 -6.91
N ALA A 136 3.60 -8.66 -6.11
CA ALA A 136 3.55 -7.23 -5.84
C ALA A 136 4.86 -6.72 -5.20
N TRP A 137 5.25 -5.50 -5.54
CA TRP A 137 6.51 -4.91 -5.06
C TRP A 137 6.34 -4.09 -3.78
N SER A 138 5.13 -3.69 -3.47
CA SER A 138 4.83 -2.99 -2.22
C SER A 138 3.41 -3.25 -1.72
N ILE A 139 3.23 -3.03 -0.42
CA ILE A 139 1.95 -3.12 0.28
C ILE A 139 1.88 -2.01 1.33
N MET A 140 0.69 -1.48 1.59
CA MET A 140 0.48 -0.44 2.59
C MET A 140 -0.26 -1.01 3.80
N GLY A 141 0.28 -0.76 5.00
CA GLY A 141 -0.39 -1.07 6.27
C GLY A 141 -1.67 -0.27 6.46
N ALA A 142 -2.54 -0.76 7.35
CA ALA A 142 -3.79 -0.11 7.67
C ALA A 142 -3.70 0.70 8.98
N TYR A 143 -4.67 1.59 9.22
CA TYR A 143 -4.70 2.45 10.42
C TYR A 143 -5.12 1.73 11.70
N ASN A 144 -6.03 0.76 11.58
CA ASN A 144 -6.63 0.09 12.73
C ASN A 144 -5.62 -0.72 13.53
N LEU A 145 -5.99 -1.01 14.77
CA LEU A 145 -5.27 -1.98 15.58
C LEU A 145 -5.83 -3.39 15.32
N TYR A 146 -4.97 -4.37 15.49
CA TYR A 146 -5.31 -5.78 15.60
C TYR A 146 -4.45 -6.43 16.68
N LYS A 147 -5.05 -7.17 17.58
CA LYS A 147 -4.38 -7.73 18.78
C LYS A 147 -3.59 -6.66 19.57
N GLY A 148 -4.12 -5.43 19.63
CA GLY A 148 -3.55 -4.33 20.40
C GLY A 148 -2.37 -3.60 19.75
N GLN A 149 -1.98 -3.95 18.52
CA GLN A 149 -0.93 -3.26 17.75
C GLN A 149 -1.52 -2.64 16.47
N HIS A 150 -1.07 -1.45 16.10
CA HIS A 150 -1.46 -0.84 14.81
C HIS A 150 -0.99 -1.69 13.63
N ALA A 151 -1.84 -1.89 12.65
CA ALA A 151 -1.58 -2.76 11.51
C ALA A 151 -0.31 -2.38 10.74
N CYS A 152 0.04 -1.09 10.69
CA CYS A 152 1.28 -0.60 10.06
C CYS A 152 2.57 -1.13 10.71
N HIS A 153 2.52 -1.59 11.95
CA HIS A 153 3.66 -2.19 12.65
C HIS A 153 3.22 -3.36 13.56
N ASN A 154 2.29 -4.15 13.07
CA ASN A 154 1.74 -5.30 13.77
C ASN A 154 2.61 -6.53 13.54
N GLN A 155 3.17 -7.10 14.60
CA GLN A 155 4.04 -8.28 14.53
C GLN A 155 3.37 -9.45 13.80
N TYR A 156 2.15 -9.78 14.20
CA TYR A 156 1.45 -10.95 13.65
C TYR A 156 1.12 -10.78 12.16
N LEU A 157 0.61 -9.61 11.77
CA LEU A 157 0.25 -9.36 10.37
C LEU A 157 1.49 -9.28 9.48
N LEU A 158 2.53 -8.53 9.88
CA LEU A 158 3.66 -8.24 9.00
C LEU A 158 4.75 -9.31 9.03
N ASN A 159 5.18 -9.73 10.23
CA ASN A 159 6.26 -10.72 10.32
C ASN A 159 5.75 -12.14 10.23
N ASP A 160 4.72 -12.50 10.99
CA ASP A 160 4.30 -13.91 11.05
C ASP A 160 3.57 -14.31 9.76
N ILE A 161 2.55 -13.55 9.33
CA ILE A 161 1.77 -13.88 8.13
C ILE A 161 2.48 -13.42 6.86
N LEU A 162 2.64 -12.09 6.67
CA LEU A 162 3.06 -11.53 5.39
C LEU A 162 4.45 -12.01 4.98
N ARG A 163 5.42 -11.95 5.91
CA ARG A 163 6.81 -12.34 5.62
C ARG A 163 7.09 -13.81 5.91
N GLY A 164 6.58 -14.34 7.03
CA GLY A 164 6.83 -15.70 7.48
C GLY A 164 6.06 -16.74 6.67
N GLU A 165 4.74 -16.66 6.68
CA GLU A 165 3.92 -17.66 5.98
C GLU A 165 3.94 -17.47 4.46
N TRP A 166 3.85 -16.22 3.97
CA TRP A 166 3.72 -15.96 2.54
C TRP A 166 5.05 -15.63 1.84
N GLY A 167 6.11 -15.35 2.59
CA GLY A 167 7.41 -15.05 2.00
C GLY A 167 7.46 -13.71 1.22
N PHE A 168 6.62 -12.73 1.59
CA PHE A 168 6.59 -11.44 0.90
C PHE A 168 7.93 -10.70 1.04
N ASP A 169 8.57 -10.39 -0.06
CA ASP A 169 9.89 -9.76 -0.12
C ASP A 169 9.85 -8.28 -0.55
N GLY A 170 8.66 -7.75 -0.78
CA GLY A 170 8.42 -6.35 -1.16
C GLY A 170 8.48 -5.39 0.02
N VAL A 171 8.31 -4.10 -0.30
CA VAL A 171 8.30 -3.01 0.69
C VAL A 171 6.95 -2.91 1.38
N VAL A 172 6.95 -2.81 2.71
CA VAL A 172 5.79 -2.42 3.51
C VAL A 172 5.90 -0.94 3.83
N VAL A 173 4.90 -0.16 3.42
CA VAL A 173 4.79 1.26 3.74
C VAL A 173 3.69 1.49 4.78
N SER A 174 3.82 2.50 5.63
CA SER A 174 2.69 2.91 6.47
C SER A 174 1.66 3.67 5.65
N ASP A 175 0.41 3.68 6.10
CA ASP A 175 -0.50 4.76 5.71
C ASP A 175 -0.07 6.06 6.41
N TRP A 176 -0.55 7.22 5.93
CA TRP A 176 -0.15 8.55 6.46
C TRP A 176 -0.52 8.71 7.92
N GLY A 177 0.49 8.82 8.79
CA GLY A 177 0.29 8.88 10.23
C GLY A 177 -0.11 7.54 10.87
N GLY A 178 0.10 6.42 10.18
CA GLY A 178 -0.24 5.08 10.67
C GLY A 178 0.81 4.45 11.59
N THR A 179 1.97 5.09 11.76
CA THR A 179 3.03 4.63 12.68
C THR A 179 2.88 5.30 14.03
N HIS A 180 2.95 4.55 15.11
CA HIS A 180 2.69 5.03 16.48
C HIS A 180 3.71 4.57 17.52
N ASP A 181 4.69 3.74 17.14
CA ASP A 181 5.69 3.18 18.07
C ASP A 181 7.00 2.88 17.35
N THR A 182 8.10 3.48 17.82
CA THR A 182 9.43 3.30 17.23
C THR A 182 9.92 1.87 17.34
N ASP A 183 9.81 1.24 18.49
CA ASP A 183 10.38 -0.09 18.72
C ASP A 183 9.63 -1.15 17.91
N GLN A 184 8.30 -1.05 17.83
CA GLN A 184 7.49 -1.90 16.97
C GLN A 184 7.75 -1.63 15.47
N ALA A 185 7.84 -0.38 15.06
CA ALA A 185 8.14 -0.04 13.65
C ALA A 185 9.52 -0.57 13.22
N ILE A 186 10.51 -0.58 14.13
CA ILE A 186 11.83 -1.16 13.86
C ILE A 186 11.71 -2.67 13.62
N THR A 187 11.08 -3.41 14.54
CA THR A 187 11.18 -4.87 14.63
C THR A 187 10.09 -5.61 13.88
N ASN A 188 8.91 -5.03 13.71
CA ASN A 188 7.72 -5.73 13.26
C ASN A 188 7.45 -5.65 11.75
N GLY A 189 8.46 -5.30 10.93
CA GLY A 189 8.38 -5.50 9.50
C GLY A 189 7.93 -4.30 8.65
N LEU A 190 7.67 -3.12 9.24
CA LEU A 190 7.48 -1.87 8.51
C LEU A 190 8.81 -1.44 7.87
N ASP A 191 8.80 -1.03 6.60
CA ASP A 191 10.02 -0.59 5.90
C ASP A 191 10.10 0.92 5.70
N MET A 192 8.97 1.57 5.40
CA MET A 192 8.90 3.01 5.14
C MET A 192 7.73 3.63 5.89
N GLU A 193 7.98 4.76 6.49
CA GLU A 193 7.00 5.53 7.25
C GLU A 193 6.60 6.79 6.48
N PHE A 194 5.30 7.06 6.39
CA PHE A 194 4.75 8.24 5.73
C PHE A 194 3.86 9.05 6.67
N GLY A 195 3.99 10.39 6.59
CA GLY A 195 3.05 11.36 7.15
C GLY A 195 2.89 11.31 8.66
N SER A 196 3.86 10.82 9.41
CA SER A 196 3.75 10.69 10.86
C SER A 196 3.58 12.03 11.56
N TRP A 197 2.75 12.02 12.59
CA TRP A 197 2.34 13.20 13.36
C TRP A 197 2.95 13.09 14.75
N THR A 198 4.28 13.20 14.77
CA THR A 198 5.05 13.24 16.01
C THR A 198 5.17 14.68 16.52
N ASP A 199 5.59 14.85 17.75
CA ASP A 199 5.83 16.16 18.31
C ASP A 199 6.77 16.98 17.41
N GLY A 200 6.32 18.16 16.98
CA GLY A 200 7.01 19.03 16.03
C GLY A 200 6.60 18.88 14.58
N LEU A 201 5.80 17.88 14.22
CA LEU A 201 5.15 17.77 12.92
C LEU A 201 3.81 18.51 12.91
N ALA A 202 3.88 19.84 12.83
CA ALA A 202 2.71 20.62 12.46
C ALA A 202 2.42 20.40 10.96
N ASN A 203 1.15 20.36 10.56
CA ASN A 203 0.74 20.35 9.15
C ASN A 203 1.47 21.47 8.39
N GLY A 204 2.26 21.07 7.37
CA GLY A 204 3.02 22.01 6.53
C GLY A 204 4.44 22.35 7.04
N SER A 205 4.92 21.74 8.11
CA SER A 205 6.31 21.85 8.55
C SER A 205 7.20 20.94 7.69
N SER A 206 8.13 21.52 6.93
CA SER A 206 8.99 20.81 5.97
C SER A 206 10.20 20.11 6.60
N ASP A 207 10.50 20.38 7.86
CA ASP A 207 11.73 20.00 8.56
C ASP A 207 11.51 19.04 9.73
N ALA A 208 10.29 18.53 9.89
CA ALA A 208 9.93 17.65 11.00
C ALA A 208 10.09 16.15 10.67
N TYR A 209 10.63 15.79 9.50
CA TYR A 209 10.92 14.40 9.13
C TYR A 209 11.85 13.70 10.11
N ASP A 210 12.75 14.43 10.72
CA ASP A 210 13.67 13.90 11.73
C ASP A 210 12.93 13.32 12.95
N ASN A 211 11.73 13.77 13.24
CA ASN A 211 10.91 13.31 14.35
C ASN A 211 10.07 12.07 14.04
N TYR A 212 10.12 11.56 12.80
CA TYR A 212 9.44 10.32 12.44
C TYR A 212 9.98 9.14 13.26
N TYR A 213 9.14 8.15 13.54
CA TYR A 213 9.48 6.99 14.36
C TYR A 213 10.66 6.18 13.79
N LEU A 214 10.77 6.11 12.45
CA LEU A 214 11.89 5.45 11.75
C LEU A 214 13.03 6.42 11.35
N ALA A 215 13.05 7.65 11.87
CA ALA A 215 14.11 8.63 11.63
C ALA A 215 15.04 8.76 12.86
N MET A 216 15.14 9.96 13.46
CA MET A 216 16.03 10.19 14.62
C MET A 216 15.74 9.27 15.81
N PRO A 217 14.47 8.96 16.17
CA PRO A 217 14.20 7.99 17.23
C PRO A 217 14.82 6.62 16.97
N TYR A 218 14.83 6.12 15.72
CA TYR A 218 15.50 4.88 15.37
C TYR A 218 17.02 5.02 15.45
N LEU A 219 17.58 6.10 14.92
CA LEU A 219 19.02 6.36 15.02
C LEU A 219 19.51 6.38 16.46
N GLU A 220 18.75 6.96 17.38
CA GLU A 220 19.06 6.97 18.81
C GLU A 220 19.05 5.57 19.43
N ARG A 221 18.12 4.68 19.01
CA ARG A 221 18.11 3.26 19.44
C ARG A 221 19.38 2.52 18.99
N ILE A 222 19.87 2.80 17.79
CA ILE A 222 21.14 2.23 17.28
C ILE A 222 22.33 2.80 18.05
N LYS A 223 22.43 4.13 18.19
CA LYS A 223 23.56 4.78 18.89
C LYS A 223 23.67 4.38 20.37
N SER A 224 22.54 4.15 21.01
CA SER A 224 22.50 3.70 22.41
C SER A 224 22.76 2.20 22.56
N GLY A 225 22.88 1.45 21.47
CA GLY A 225 23.04 -0.02 21.48
C GLY A 225 21.76 -0.77 21.88
N LYS A 226 20.61 -0.10 21.92
CA LYS A 226 19.32 -0.75 22.23
C LYS A 226 18.89 -1.70 21.13
N VAL A 227 19.18 -1.37 19.85
CA VAL A 227 18.96 -2.21 18.69
C VAL A 227 20.21 -2.24 17.81
N GLY A 228 20.37 -3.34 17.04
CA GLY A 228 21.44 -3.46 16.04
C GLY A 228 21.01 -2.86 14.68
N THR A 229 21.84 -3.08 13.65
CA THR A 229 21.57 -2.60 12.29
C THR A 229 20.88 -3.64 11.41
N LYS A 230 20.65 -4.85 11.88
CA LYS A 230 20.07 -5.96 11.09
C LYS A 230 18.73 -5.57 10.46
N GLU A 231 17.83 -5.03 11.26
CA GLU A 231 16.50 -4.62 10.80
C GLU A 231 16.58 -3.45 9.82
N LEU A 232 17.52 -2.52 10.02
CA LEU A 232 17.80 -1.43 9.08
C LEU A 232 18.31 -1.98 7.74
N ASP A 233 19.27 -2.89 7.77
CA ASP A 233 19.82 -3.51 6.57
C ASP A 233 18.73 -4.23 5.75
N GLU A 234 17.81 -4.93 6.41
CA GLU A 234 16.68 -5.59 5.74
C GLU A 234 15.70 -4.59 5.11
N LYS A 235 15.36 -3.49 5.80
CA LYS A 235 14.54 -2.42 5.24
C LYS A 235 15.20 -1.80 4.02
N VAL A 236 16.48 -1.45 4.12
CA VAL A 236 17.27 -0.88 3.02
C VAL A 236 17.33 -1.82 1.82
N ARG A 237 17.53 -3.13 2.03
CA ARG A 237 17.52 -4.11 0.93
C ARG A 237 16.19 -4.14 0.18
N ARG A 238 15.06 -4.08 0.89
CA ARG A 238 13.74 -4.06 0.25
C ARG A 238 13.51 -2.76 -0.51
N ILE A 239 13.89 -1.62 0.06
CA ILE A 239 13.79 -0.32 -0.59
C ILE A 239 14.68 -0.26 -1.84
N LEU A 240 15.92 -0.74 -1.76
CA LEU A 240 16.81 -0.81 -2.92
C LEU A 240 16.26 -1.75 -4.00
N ARG A 241 15.71 -2.91 -3.62
CA ARG A 241 15.04 -3.81 -4.58
C ARG A 241 13.89 -3.12 -5.30
N LEU A 242 13.08 -2.33 -4.58
CA LEU A 242 12.04 -1.51 -5.19
C LEU A 242 12.63 -0.48 -6.16
N ALA A 243 13.68 0.23 -5.75
CA ALA A 243 14.37 1.20 -6.61
C ALA A 243 14.93 0.57 -7.88
N PHE A 244 15.56 -0.61 -7.79
CA PHE A 244 16.06 -1.34 -8.96
C PHE A 244 14.95 -1.78 -9.91
N ARG A 245 13.75 -2.07 -9.42
CA ARG A 245 12.59 -2.43 -10.25
C ARG A 245 11.87 -1.21 -10.84
N THR A 246 12.13 -0.02 -10.33
CA THR A 246 11.42 1.21 -10.71
C THR A 246 12.38 2.29 -11.24
N THR A 247 12.91 3.12 -10.35
CA THR A 247 13.72 4.31 -10.71
C THR A 247 15.01 3.97 -11.41
N MET A 248 15.64 2.86 -11.04
CA MET A 248 16.96 2.46 -11.55
C MET A 248 16.87 1.50 -12.75
N ASP A 249 15.69 1.03 -13.13
CA ASP A 249 15.51 0.24 -14.35
C ASP A 249 15.54 1.16 -15.58
N VAL A 250 16.63 1.09 -16.32
CA VAL A 250 16.84 1.89 -17.52
C VAL A 250 15.98 1.44 -18.72
N ASN A 251 15.44 0.23 -18.66
CA ASN A 251 14.61 -0.36 -19.73
C ASN A 251 13.12 -0.14 -19.54
N ARG A 252 12.71 0.48 -18.43
CA ARG A 252 11.29 0.74 -18.18
C ARG A 252 10.71 1.67 -19.25
N PRO A 253 9.44 1.47 -19.65
CA PRO A 253 8.81 2.30 -20.68
C PRO A 253 8.67 3.76 -20.22
N PHE A 254 8.47 4.67 -21.18
CA PHE A 254 8.27 6.10 -20.87
C PHE A 254 6.89 6.41 -20.32
N GLY A 255 5.91 5.56 -20.59
CA GLY A 255 4.51 5.80 -20.28
C GLY A 255 3.84 6.72 -21.31
N SER A 256 2.54 6.92 -21.12
CA SER A 256 1.70 7.83 -21.93
C SER A 256 0.57 8.39 -21.07
N ILE A 257 -0.02 9.51 -21.51
CA ILE A 257 -1.20 10.08 -20.87
C ILE A 257 -2.27 10.40 -21.90
N LEU A 258 -3.53 10.34 -21.47
CA LEU A 258 -4.70 10.78 -22.27
C LEU A 258 -4.74 10.12 -23.66
N SER A 259 -4.21 8.91 -23.80
CA SER A 259 -4.25 8.20 -25.06
C SER A 259 -5.65 7.69 -25.39
N PRO A 260 -6.02 7.51 -26.67
CA PRO A 260 -7.30 6.89 -27.04
C PRO A 260 -7.52 5.54 -26.35
N GLU A 261 -6.48 4.75 -26.17
CA GLU A 261 -6.50 3.44 -25.51
C GLU A 261 -6.87 3.58 -24.02
N HIS A 262 -6.39 4.65 -23.34
CA HIS A 262 -6.75 4.91 -21.93
C HIS A 262 -8.25 5.27 -21.80
N TYR A 263 -8.78 6.06 -22.73
CA TYR A 263 -10.22 6.37 -22.73
C TYR A 263 -11.09 5.13 -23.01
N GLU A 264 -10.64 4.24 -23.91
CA GLU A 264 -11.33 2.98 -24.14
C GLU A 264 -11.24 2.04 -22.94
N ALA A 265 -10.09 1.99 -22.26
CA ALA A 265 -9.93 1.20 -21.06
C ALA A 265 -10.76 1.71 -19.86
N ALA A 266 -11.09 3.00 -19.86
CA ALA A 266 -11.92 3.63 -18.81
C ALA A 266 -13.43 3.54 -19.08
N ARG A 267 -13.86 3.19 -20.31
CA ARG A 267 -15.26 3.06 -20.73
C ARG A 267 -15.83 1.70 -20.37
#